data_eb2483af102f50dd3e2439b63b3c4850
#
_entry.id   eb2483af102f50dd3e2439b63b3c4850
#
_cell.length_a   1.000
_cell.length_b   1.000
_cell.length_c   1.000
_cell.angle_alpha   90.00
_cell.angle_beta   90.00
_cell.angle_gamma   90.00
#
_symmetry.space_group_name_H-M   'P 1'
#
loop_
_entity.id
_entity.type
_entity.pdbx_description
1 polymer ?
#
loop_
_entity_poly.entity_id
_entity_poly.type
_entity_poly.pdbx_seq_one_letter_code
_entity_poly.pdbx_strand_id
1 'polypeptide(L)'
;MRGRQQTAGLIFKNVMAKILGIDLGTTNSAMAVVEGGEPRILENAEGARTTPSVVSVSKSGERLVGLLAKRQSVTNPMNTIFSIKRLIGRKGSDPEVQKDKAWLPFEIRESADGGVEVKLQDSWHKPEEVSAFVLMKLKAD
;
A
#
# COMPACT_ATOMS: atom_id res chain seq x y z
N MET A 1 -6.73 -33.20 0.28
CA MET A 1 -5.89 -33.65 -0.12
C MET A 1 -5.27 -34.08 -0.64
N ARG A 2 -5.92 -33.78 -0.16
CA ARG A 2 -5.19 -34.45 -0.56
C ARG A 2 -4.39 -34.60 -0.44
N GLY A 3 -5.24 -34.37 -0.03
CA GLY A 3 -4.41 -34.89 0.15
C GLY A 3 -3.67 -34.81 0.07
N ARG A 4 -3.46 -34.76 0.54
CA ARG A 4 -2.48 -34.94 0.40
C ARG A 4 -1.72 -34.88 -0.07
N GLN A 5 -1.46 -35.01 -0.06
CA GLN A 5 -0.85 -35.09 -0.51
C GLN A 5 -0.97 -35.08 -0.70
N GLN A 6 -1.61 -35.13 -0.23
CA GLN A 6 -1.61 -35.20 -0.39
C GLN A 6 -1.45 -35.01 -0.04
N THR A 7 -1.64 -35.04 0.80
CA THR A 7 -1.24 -34.77 1.13
C THR A 7 -0.70 -34.17 1.36
N ALA A 8 -0.58 -34.75 2.65
CA ALA A 8 0.41 -33.67 2.62
C ALA A 8 0.58 -33.07 1.23
N GLY A 9 0.74 -33.90 0.33
CA GLY A 9 0.80 -33.45 -1.05
C GLY A 9 -0.42 -32.66 -1.47
N LEU A 10 -1.57 -33.02 -0.97
CA LEU A 10 -2.80 -32.34 -1.30
C LEU A 10 -2.88 -30.96 -0.67
N ILE A 11 -2.51 -30.85 0.60
CA ILE A 11 -2.52 -29.53 1.28
C ILE A 11 -1.52 -28.61 0.61
N PHE A 12 -0.33 -29.09 0.33
CA PHE A 12 0.68 -28.33 -0.37
C PHE A 12 0.17 -27.85 -1.73
N LYS A 13 -0.51 -28.71 -2.44
CA LYS A 13 -1.09 -28.41 -3.73
C LYS A 13 -2.11 -27.27 -3.64
N ASN A 14 -2.95 -27.27 -2.62
CA ASN A 14 -3.92 -26.19 -2.43
C ASN A 14 -3.24 -24.85 -2.20
N VAL A 15 -2.18 -24.83 -1.42
CA VAL A 15 -1.41 -23.61 -1.18
C VAL A 15 -0.76 -23.14 -2.48
N MET A 16 -0.19 -24.05 -3.23
CA MET A 16 0.51 -23.72 -4.48
C MET A 16 -0.44 -23.31 -5.61
N ALA A 17 -1.72 -23.72 -5.53
CA ALA A 17 -2.68 -23.44 -6.57
C ALA A 17 -3.23 -22.01 -6.52
N LYS A 18 -2.97 -21.26 -5.45
CA LYS A 18 -3.49 -19.92 -5.30
C LYS A 18 -2.42 -18.87 -5.55
N ILE A 19 -2.74 -17.96 -6.44
CA ILE A 19 -1.87 -16.84 -6.77
C ILE A 19 -2.60 -15.56 -6.38
N LEU A 20 -1.96 -14.78 -5.52
CA LEU A 20 -2.49 -13.48 -5.13
C LEU A 20 -1.94 -12.42 -6.07
N GLY A 21 -2.82 -11.76 -6.80
CA GLY A 21 -2.47 -10.63 -7.63
C GLY A 21 -2.85 -9.34 -6.94
N ILE A 22 -2.01 -8.34 -7.04
CA ILE A 22 -2.26 -7.02 -6.44
C ILE A 22 -2.05 -5.95 -7.50
N ASP A 23 -3.05 -5.09 -7.66
CA ASP A 23 -2.93 -3.88 -8.45
C ASP A 23 -2.75 -2.71 -7.48
N LEU A 24 -1.52 -2.22 -7.39
CA LEU A 24 -1.19 -1.08 -6.52
C LEU A 24 -1.39 0.20 -7.31
N GLY A 25 -2.59 0.75 -7.24
CA GLY A 25 -2.93 1.97 -7.95
C GLY A 25 -2.53 3.23 -7.20
N THR A 26 -2.55 4.36 -7.90
CA THR A 26 -2.20 5.66 -7.31
C THR A 26 -3.23 6.08 -6.25
N THR A 27 -4.50 5.85 -6.52
CA THR A 27 -5.61 6.25 -5.64
C THR A 27 -6.14 5.08 -4.84
N ASN A 28 -6.33 3.94 -5.48
CA ASN A 28 -6.87 2.73 -4.85
C ASN A 28 -6.07 1.51 -5.29
N SER A 29 -6.04 0.53 -4.41
CA SER A 29 -5.42 -0.76 -4.71
C SER A 29 -6.49 -1.85 -4.68
N ALA A 30 -6.27 -2.92 -5.43
CA ALA A 30 -7.18 -4.05 -5.47
C ALA A 30 -6.37 -5.34 -5.43
N MET A 31 -7.01 -6.40 -4.95
CA MET A 31 -6.38 -7.71 -4.94
C MET A 31 -7.32 -8.75 -5.51
N ALA A 32 -6.74 -9.76 -6.13
CA ALA A 32 -7.47 -10.84 -6.74
C ALA A 32 -6.71 -12.15 -6.54
N VAL A 33 -7.47 -13.23 -6.55
CA VAL A 33 -6.92 -14.58 -6.47
C VAL A 33 -7.33 -15.30 -7.74
N VAL A 34 -6.44 -16.15 -8.26
CA VAL A 34 -6.76 -17.02 -9.37
C VAL A 34 -7.01 -18.42 -8.82
N GLU A 35 -8.24 -18.88 -8.98
CA GLU A 35 -8.65 -20.23 -8.57
C GLU A 35 -9.30 -20.91 -9.77
N GLY A 36 -8.82 -22.14 -10.09
CA GLY A 36 -9.38 -22.89 -11.20
C GLY A 36 -9.29 -22.18 -12.54
N GLY A 37 -8.28 -21.35 -12.73
CA GLY A 37 -8.11 -20.59 -13.96
C GLY A 37 -8.92 -19.31 -14.06
N GLU A 38 -9.72 -19.02 -13.04
CA GLU A 38 -10.58 -17.83 -13.04
C GLU A 38 -10.09 -16.80 -12.01
N PRO A 39 -9.89 -15.53 -12.41
CA PRO A 39 -9.56 -14.48 -11.46
C PRO A 39 -10.81 -14.07 -10.68
N ARG A 40 -10.62 -13.79 -9.40
CA ARG A 40 -11.70 -13.35 -8.52
C ARG A 40 -11.20 -12.21 -7.64
N ILE A 41 -11.88 -11.06 -7.72
CA ILE A 41 -11.56 -9.91 -6.87
C ILE A 41 -11.92 -10.25 -5.43
N LEU A 42 -11.01 -9.98 -4.51
CA LEU A 42 -11.20 -10.21 -3.09
C LEU A 42 -11.65 -8.94 -2.39
N GLU A 43 -12.48 -9.12 -1.37
CA GLU A 43 -12.84 -8.03 -0.47
C GLU A 43 -11.76 -7.87 0.60
N ASN A 44 -11.55 -6.63 1.05
CA ASN A 44 -10.64 -6.36 2.15
C ASN A 44 -11.35 -6.56 3.50
N ALA A 45 -10.66 -6.27 4.59
CA ALA A 45 -11.21 -6.45 5.94
C ALA A 45 -12.46 -5.59 6.18
N GLU A 46 -12.61 -4.49 5.46
CA GLU A 46 -13.76 -3.60 5.56
C GLU A 46 -14.91 -3.99 4.63
N GLY A 47 -14.78 -5.09 3.90
CA GLY A 47 -15.81 -5.57 2.98
C GLY A 47 -15.84 -4.88 1.63
N ALA A 48 -14.82 -4.13 1.27
CA ALA A 48 -14.74 -3.41 0.01
C ALA A 48 -13.80 -4.13 -0.96
N ARG A 49 -14.05 -3.95 -2.25
CA ARG A 49 -13.23 -4.56 -3.32
C ARG A 49 -11.98 -3.75 -3.64
N THR A 50 -11.94 -2.50 -3.21
CA THR A 50 -10.76 -1.65 -3.37
C THR A 50 -10.35 -1.11 -2.01
N THR A 51 -9.05 -0.87 -1.86
CA THR A 51 -8.47 -0.30 -0.66
C THR A 51 -7.81 1.02 -1.04
N PRO A 52 -8.17 2.13 -0.39
CA PRO A 52 -7.47 3.38 -0.68
C PRO A 52 -5.98 3.24 -0.45
N SER A 53 -5.19 3.72 -1.39
CA SER A 53 -3.72 3.69 -1.32
C SER A 53 -3.24 4.83 -0.44
N VAL A 54 -3.65 4.81 0.82
CA VAL A 54 -3.42 5.88 1.79
C VAL A 54 -2.83 5.27 3.06
N VAL A 55 -1.80 5.91 3.59
CA VAL A 55 -1.15 5.51 4.85
C VAL A 55 -1.12 6.72 5.77
N SER A 56 -1.50 6.54 7.02
CA SER A 56 -1.37 7.60 8.02
C SER A 56 -0.83 7.04 9.34
N VAL A 57 -0.37 7.95 10.17
CA VAL A 57 -0.03 7.63 11.56
C VAL A 57 -0.91 8.50 12.44
N SER A 58 -1.67 7.86 13.33
CA SER A 58 -2.56 8.56 14.23
C SER A 58 -1.77 9.30 15.32
N LYS A 59 -2.46 10.18 16.05
CA LYS A 59 -1.82 10.92 17.14
C LYS A 59 -1.24 10.01 18.22
N SER A 60 -1.81 8.82 18.38
CA SER A 60 -1.31 7.82 19.32
C SER A 60 -0.13 7.00 18.77
N GLY A 61 0.29 7.25 17.53
CA GLY A 61 1.40 6.53 16.93
C GLY A 61 1.02 5.27 16.16
N GLU A 62 -0.25 5.00 16.02
CA GLU A 62 -0.72 3.83 15.30
C GLU A 62 -0.69 4.06 13.78
N ARG A 63 -0.10 3.12 13.05
CA ARG A 63 -0.09 3.17 11.58
C ARG A 63 -1.39 2.63 11.04
N LEU A 64 -2.04 3.42 10.22
CA LEU A 64 -3.30 3.08 9.57
C LEU A 64 -3.09 3.01 8.06
N VAL A 65 -3.82 2.10 7.40
CA VAL A 65 -3.73 1.94 5.96
C VAL A 65 -5.14 1.74 5.40
N GLY A 66 -5.41 2.34 4.26
CA GLY A 66 -6.68 2.17 3.58
C GLY A 66 -7.73 3.16 4.06
N LEU A 67 -8.95 2.68 4.25
CA LEU A 67 -10.07 3.56 4.57
C LEU A 67 -9.87 4.34 5.86
N LEU A 68 -9.35 3.69 6.91
CA LEU A 68 -9.09 4.37 8.18
C LEU A 68 -8.06 5.50 8.00
N ALA A 69 -7.03 5.25 7.20
CA ALA A 69 -6.03 6.26 6.90
C ALA A 69 -6.65 7.41 6.11
N LYS A 70 -7.49 7.09 5.13
CA LYS A 70 -8.14 8.12 4.32
C LYS A 70 -9.01 9.04 5.18
N ARG A 71 -9.68 8.49 6.18
CA ARG A 71 -10.50 9.29 7.11
C ARG A 71 -9.66 10.25 7.94
N GLN A 72 -8.39 9.93 8.17
CA GLN A 72 -7.46 10.81 8.89
C GLN A 72 -7.09 12.05 8.08
N SER A 73 -7.30 12.06 6.77
CA SER A 73 -6.87 13.15 5.92
C SER A 73 -7.54 14.50 6.27
N VAL A 74 -8.69 14.47 6.88
CA VAL A 74 -9.43 15.68 7.28
C VAL A 74 -8.85 16.27 8.56
N THR A 75 -8.54 15.44 9.55
CA THR A 75 -8.13 15.88 10.88
C THR A 75 -6.62 15.82 11.10
N ASN A 76 -5.90 15.08 10.26
CA ASN A 76 -4.47 14.85 10.43
C ASN A 76 -3.77 14.81 9.06
N PRO A 77 -3.92 15.87 8.23
CA PRO A 77 -3.44 15.82 6.84
C PRO A 77 -1.92 15.73 6.73
N MET A 78 -1.17 16.31 7.66
CA MET A 78 0.29 16.29 7.58
C MET A 78 0.88 14.90 7.80
N ASN A 79 0.12 13.99 8.41
CA ASN A 79 0.55 12.62 8.67
C ASN A 79 -0.27 11.61 7.90
N THR A 80 -0.82 12.02 6.76
CA THR A 80 -1.63 11.17 5.89
C THR A 80 -1.04 11.25 4.49
N ILE A 81 -0.46 10.16 4.03
CA ILE A 81 0.23 10.08 2.74
C ILE A 81 -0.65 9.38 1.74
N PHE A 82 -0.84 10.02 0.59
CA PHE A 82 -1.61 9.48 -0.53
C PHE A 82 -0.85 9.79 -1.83
N SER A 83 -1.27 9.16 -2.92
CA SER A 83 -0.66 9.33 -4.25
C SER A 83 0.85 9.05 -4.25
N ILE A 84 1.30 8.14 -3.40
CA ILE A 84 2.72 7.86 -3.22
C ILE A 84 3.34 7.28 -4.49
N LYS A 85 2.54 6.62 -5.32
CA LYS A 85 3.04 6.03 -6.57
C LYS A 85 3.63 7.09 -7.51
N ARG A 86 3.18 8.33 -7.40
CA ARG A 86 3.72 9.45 -8.19
C ARG A 86 5.18 9.77 -7.85
N LEU A 87 5.62 9.37 -6.66
CA LEU A 87 6.96 9.69 -6.16
C LEU A 87 7.93 8.52 -6.28
N ILE A 88 7.44 7.31 -6.55
CA ILE A 88 8.29 6.13 -6.67
C ILE A 88 9.21 6.30 -7.88
N GLY A 89 10.51 6.05 -7.65
CA GLY A 89 11.51 6.13 -8.72
C GLY A 89 11.88 7.54 -9.13
N ARG A 90 11.33 8.57 -8.49
CA ARG A 90 11.63 9.96 -8.82
C ARG A 90 12.85 10.44 -8.06
N LYS A 91 13.51 11.46 -8.62
CA LYS A 91 14.58 12.19 -7.94
C LYS A 91 13.98 13.39 -7.24
N GLY A 92 14.57 13.77 -6.10
CA GLY A 92 14.09 14.93 -5.37
C GLY A 92 14.14 16.22 -6.18
N SER A 93 15.06 16.30 -7.13
CA SER A 93 15.21 17.47 -8.00
C SER A 93 14.26 17.49 -9.20
N ASP A 94 13.47 16.42 -9.42
CA ASP A 94 12.57 16.37 -10.57
C ASP A 94 11.52 17.49 -10.50
N PRO A 95 11.20 18.16 -11.63
CA PRO A 95 10.19 19.20 -11.64
C PRO A 95 8.82 18.71 -11.18
N GLU A 96 8.47 17.47 -11.48
CA GLU A 96 7.21 16.87 -11.04
C GLU A 96 7.14 16.78 -9.52
N VAL A 97 8.25 16.42 -8.87
CA VAL A 97 8.33 16.36 -7.42
C VAL A 97 8.19 17.75 -6.82
N GLN A 98 8.83 18.75 -7.42
CA GLN A 98 8.72 20.13 -6.96
C GLN A 98 7.30 20.66 -7.08
N LYS A 99 6.58 20.30 -8.14
CA LYS A 99 5.16 20.62 -8.27
C LYS A 99 4.33 19.96 -7.18
N ASP A 100 4.57 18.68 -6.95
CA ASP A 100 3.82 17.93 -5.96
C ASP A 100 4.05 18.47 -4.55
N LYS A 101 5.26 18.90 -4.23
CA LYS A 101 5.57 19.52 -2.94
C LYS A 101 4.71 20.75 -2.66
N ALA A 102 4.31 21.47 -3.69
CA ALA A 102 3.60 22.72 -3.55
C ALA A 102 2.15 22.52 -3.08
N TRP A 103 1.56 21.34 -3.37
CA TRP A 103 0.14 21.14 -3.05
C TRP A 103 -0.14 19.96 -2.11
N LEU A 104 0.81 19.03 -1.97
CA LEU A 104 0.62 17.91 -1.04
C LEU A 104 0.74 18.38 0.40
N PRO A 105 -0.15 17.94 1.29
CA PRO A 105 -0.14 18.42 2.68
C PRO A 105 0.94 17.80 3.55
N PHE A 106 1.50 16.66 3.16
CA PHE A 106 2.59 16.03 3.91
C PHE A 106 3.95 16.52 3.41
N GLU A 107 4.95 16.40 4.27
CA GLU A 107 6.29 16.88 3.92
C GLU A 107 7.05 15.92 3.03
N ILE A 108 7.71 16.47 2.04
CA ILE A 108 8.53 15.74 1.08
C ILE A 108 9.92 16.39 1.08
N ARG A 109 10.97 15.57 1.06
CA ARG A 109 12.34 16.08 0.93
C ARG A 109 13.15 15.21 -0.02
N GLU A 110 14.27 15.76 -0.49
CA GLU A 110 15.28 14.98 -1.20
C GLU A 110 16.07 14.16 -0.20
N SER A 111 16.25 12.86 -0.48
CA SER A 111 17.02 11.98 0.38
C SER A 111 18.52 12.12 0.12
N ALA A 112 19.34 11.53 0.98
CA ALA A 112 20.79 11.59 0.85
C ALA A 112 21.29 10.99 -0.47
N ASP A 113 20.57 10.03 -1.03
CA ASP A 113 20.93 9.39 -2.30
C ASP A 113 20.31 10.09 -3.53
N GLY A 114 19.68 11.25 -3.33
CA GLY A 114 19.07 12.01 -4.44
C GLY A 114 17.65 11.63 -4.76
N GLY A 115 17.08 10.63 -4.08
CA GLY A 115 15.69 10.23 -4.27
C GLY A 115 14.75 11.11 -3.46
N VAL A 116 13.58 10.56 -3.13
CA VAL A 116 12.52 11.27 -2.41
C VAL A 116 12.25 10.56 -1.09
N GLU A 117 11.99 11.33 -0.04
CA GLU A 117 11.48 10.83 1.22
C GLU A 117 10.26 11.63 1.64
N VAL A 118 9.33 10.95 2.32
CA VAL A 118 8.11 11.55 2.85
C VAL A 118 8.07 11.35 4.36
N LYS A 119 7.45 12.29 5.07
CA LYS A 119 7.45 12.27 6.53
C LYS A 119 6.14 11.73 7.08
N LEU A 120 6.26 10.78 8.01
CA LEU A 120 5.15 10.30 8.84
C LEU A 120 5.55 10.53 10.29
N GLN A 121 4.87 11.45 10.97
CA GLN A 121 5.22 11.95 12.30
C GLN A 121 6.69 12.41 12.32
N ASP A 122 7.54 11.72 13.08
CA ASP A 122 8.93 12.12 13.23
C ASP A 122 9.87 11.29 12.37
N SER A 123 9.35 10.45 11.49
CA SER A 123 10.17 9.52 10.69
C SER A 123 10.04 9.80 9.21
N TRP A 124 11.15 9.70 8.50
CA TRP A 124 11.19 9.83 7.05
C TRP A 124 11.22 8.45 6.42
N HIS A 125 10.45 8.28 5.36
CA HIS A 125 10.29 7.00 4.67
C HIS A 125 10.45 7.20 3.17
N LYS A 126 10.99 6.19 2.50
CA LYS A 126 11.01 6.15 1.04
C LYS A 126 9.60 5.84 0.53
N PRO A 127 9.25 6.33 -0.68
CA PRO A 127 7.95 5.99 -1.26
C PRO A 127 7.71 4.49 -1.36
N GLU A 128 8.75 3.72 -1.63
CA GLU A 128 8.67 2.25 -1.71
C GLU A 128 8.28 1.63 -0.36
N GLU A 129 8.77 2.18 0.74
CA GLU A 129 8.39 1.73 2.08
C GLU A 129 6.90 1.97 2.34
N VAL A 130 6.42 3.16 1.98
CA VAL A 130 5.00 3.50 2.18
C VAL A 130 4.12 2.58 1.33
N SER A 131 4.53 2.32 0.10
CA SER A 131 3.85 1.36 -0.76
C SER A 131 3.82 -0.04 -0.16
N ALA A 132 4.92 -0.43 0.50
CA ALA A 132 4.99 -1.73 1.17
C ALA A 132 3.98 -1.82 2.32
N PHE A 133 3.69 -0.72 3.01
CA PHE A 133 2.67 -0.72 4.05
C PHE A 133 1.29 -1.05 3.47
N VAL A 134 0.98 -0.51 2.29
CA VAL A 134 -0.27 -0.83 1.59
C VAL A 134 -0.31 -2.31 1.22
N LEU A 135 0.78 -2.83 0.68
CA LEU A 135 0.87 -4.24 0.30
C LEU A 135 0.71 -5.16 1.50
N MET A 136 1.29 -4.79 2.65
CA MET A 136 1.18 -5.57 3.87
C MET A 136 -0.26 -5.66 4.35
N LYS A 137 -1.01 -4.56 4.26
CA LYS A 137 -2.43 -4.59 4.62
C LYS A 137 -3.21 -5.50 3.68
N LEU A 138 -3.01 -5.38 2.38
CA LEU A 138 -3.72 -6.20 1.41
C LEU A 138 -3.44 -7.69 1.63
N LYS A 139 -2.20 -8.03 1.95
CA LYS A 139 -1.85 -9.42 2.21
C LYS A 139 -2.50 -9.94 3.51
N ALA A 140 -2.63 -9.11 4.52
CA ALA A 140 -3.25 -9.48 5.78
C ALA A 140 -4.78 -9.63 5.65
N ASP A 141 -5.38 -8.87 4.74
CA ASP A 141 -6.82 -8.94 4.49
C ASP A 141 -7.13 -10.12 3.58
#